data_8d45bc4a73f1d24f80ba10baa2c4c8dc
#
_entry.id   8d45bc4a73f1d24f80ba10baa2c4c8dc
#
_cell.length_a   1.000
_cell.length_b   1.000
_cell.length_c   1.000
_cell.angle_alpha   90.00
_cell.angle_beta   90.00
_cell.angle_gamma   90.00
#
_symmetry.space_group_name_H-M   'P 1'
#
loop_
_entity.id
_entity.type
_entity.pdbx_description
1 polymer ?
#
loop_
_entity_poly.entity_id
_entity_poly.type
_entity_poly.pdbx_seq_one_letter_code
_entity_poly.pdbx_strand_id
1 'polypeptide(L)'
;MDDYYRDVTSLRFLHPVSNRDRNVRRHAMDGIIQTMETWLTGNCTPFNSLEQINGNSINGNFAIAKLQERLPDLLRLLVSCPFKDKKGKGKGVKIPKGKAFSLKGYICKSYTEGIFAAQVQITPIDTKDDHTQMLFIDAFLQNNRLDHVTQVMGYHPHYLECFLRTQQFLLRGDGPLPYHFRHYIAIMAAGRHQCSYLINLHVQEFILAGGDPTWLNGLQCIPQKLRDLYEVNKILAHRPWLISSDHIAKLTNGKDNWSVSELVHALILLSHFHALSSFVYGCGITPEVDHEGGYTYNGKSSSACKSPCHNNSPSSSFSESGGELGISVLMERMKRLTETDSSDMTSEELLQQFENVENQSAEIAASAHIPAPKKDVLKFIKEPDFVYQDFAKRSNASSIPSFRAQEYTWEDHGFSMANRYYSEIGTLLDDKFTCAYNLTYYTMGDKMNVDTTMYRRAVWNYIHIMYGIRHDDYNYAETNQMLERNMKAYIKTVTCYPERLTKKEYDNVMKEFKHSEKYPVKKLGIII
;
A
#
# COMPACT_ATOMS: atom_id res chain seq x y z
N MET A 1 13.88 27.89 -9.21
CA MET A 1 14.97 27.17 -8.54
C MET A 1 15.05 27.51 -7.05
N ASP A 2 14.79 28.74 -6.62
CA ASP A 2 14.92 29.15 -5.22
C ASP A 2 13.86 28.57 -4.26
N ASP A 3 12.66 28.28 -4.71
CA ASP A 3 11.61 27.65 -3.87
C ASP A 3 11.86 26.17 -3.60
N TYR A 4 12.54 25.46 -4.49
CA TYR A 4 12.90 24.04 -4.32
C TYR A 4 13.98 23.86 -3.23
N TYR A 5 14.98 24.74 -3.17
CA TYR A 5 16.00 24.72 -2.11
C TYR A 5 15.43 25.06 -0.72
N ARG A 6 14.34 25.82 -0.65
CA ARG A 6 13.65 26.12 0.62
C ARG A 6 12.99 24.89 1.24
N ASP A 7 12.39 24.01 0.44
CA ASP A 7 11.70 22.81 0.96
C ASP A 7 12.66 21.74 1.48
N VAL A 8 13.79 21.53 0.80
CA VAL A 8 14.82 20.58 1.25
C VAL A 8 15.52 21.05 2.54
N THR A 9 15.71 22.36 2.72
CA THR A 9 16.25 22.94 3.96
C THR A 9 15.28 22.81 5.13
N SER A 10 13.95 22.76 4.88
CA SER A 10 12.94 22.58 5.92
C SER A 10 13.00 21.22 6.58
N LEU A 11 13.21 20.16 5.80
CA LEU A 11 13.35 18.79 6.32
C LEU A 11 14.64 18.60 7.12
N ARG A 12 15.73 19.30 6.76
CA ARG A 12 17.00 19.28 7.51
C ARG A 12 16.86 19.85 8.93
N PHE A 13 16.00 20.83 9.13
CA PHE A 13 15.75 21.41 10.45
C PHE A 13 15.09 20.39 11.42
N LEU A 14 14.28 19.47 10.88
CA LEU A 14 13.58 18.46 11.66
C LEU A 14 14.37 17.14 11.79
N HIS A 15 15.43 16.96 11.03
CA HIS A 15 16.27 15.75 11.03
C HIS A 15 16.79 15.35 12.44
N PRO A 16 17.23 16.28 13.31
CA PRO A 16 17.69 15.91 14.65
C PRO A 16 16.57 15.33 15.55
N VAL A 17 15.30 15.66 15.27
CA VAL A 17 14.14 15.10 15.99
C VAL A 17 13.90 13.64 15.64
N SER A 18 14.38 13.20 14.47
CA SER A 18 14.31 11.83 13.98
C SER A 18 15.59 11.03 14.26
N ASN A 19 16.40 11.39 15.25
CA ASN A 19 17.62 10.70 15.60
C ASN A 19 17.34 9.51 16.54
N ARG A 20 18.14 8.44 16.47
CA ARG A 20 18.05 7.30 17.41
C ARG A 20 18.46 7.66 18.83
N ASP A 21 19.42 8.57 18.99
CA ASP A 21 19.89 9.02 20.31
C ASP A 21 18.82 9.90 20.97
N ARG A 22 18.41 9.48 22.16
CA ARG A 22 17.40 10.17 22.97
C ARG A 22 17.82 11.59 23.36
N ASN A 23 19.11 11.81 23.64
CA ASN A 23 19.59 13.11 24.07
C ASN A 23 19.59 14.09 22.91
N VAL A 24 19.97 13.63 21.70
CA VAL A 24 19.90 14.43 20.47
C VAL A 24 18.46 14.83 20.19
N ARG A 25 17.51 13.89 20.28
CA ARG A 25 16.08 14.21 20.09
C ARG A 25 15.57 15.21 21.13
N ARG A 26 15.95 15.04 22.40
CA ARG A 26 15.53 15.94 23.47
C ARG A 26 16.06 17.36 23.23
N HIS A 27 17.35 17.50 22.94
CA HIS A 27 17.94 18.80 22.61
C HIS A 27 17.28 19.48 21.41
N ALA A 28 16.98 18.70 20.36
CA ALA A 28 16.30 19.21 19.19
C ALA A 28 14.87 19.67 19.52
N MET A 29 14.14 18.90 20.32
CA MET A 29 12.78 19.28 20.77
C MET A 29 12.78 20.52 21.64
N ASP A 30 13.73 20.63 22.58
CA ASP A 30 13.86 21.82 23.43
C ASP A 30 14.19 23.05 22.59
N GLY A 31 15.08 22.92 21.59
CA GLY A 31 15.38 23.98 20.63
C GLY A 31 14.19 24.41 19.78
N ILE A 32 13.37 23.45 19.31
CA ILE A 32 12.13 23.75 18.57
C ILE A 32 11.14 24.50 19.46
N ILE A 33 10.92 24.01 20.69
CA ILE A 33 10.01 24.66 21.65
C ILE A 33 10.47 26.09 21.93
N GLN A 34 11.75 26.30 22.20
CA GLN A 34 12.32 27.62 22.45
C GLN A 34 12.17 28.54 21.24
N THR A 35 12.38 28.03 20.03
CA THR A 35 12.19 28.79 18.79
C THR A 35 10.72 29.18 18.61
N MET A 36 9.80 28.26 18.87
CA MET A 36 8.35 28.52 18.80
C MET A 36 7.93 29.55 19.86
N GLU A 37 8.42 29.44 21.09
CA GLU A 37 8.17 30.43 22.15
C GLU A 37 8.67 31.82 21.76
N THR A 38 9.86 31.90 21.18
CA THR A 38 10.44 33.14 20.67
C THR A 38 9.58 33.77 19.57
N TRP A 39 9.09 32.95 18.64
CA TRP A 39 8.19 33.44 17.58
C TRP A 39 6.84 33.92 18.13
N LEU A 40 6.29 33.25 19.13
CA LEU A 40 4.99 33.59 19.72
C LEU A 40 5.08 34.82 20.62
N THR A 41 6.20 35.05 21.30
CA THR A 41 6.38 36.16 22.24
C THR A 41 6.90 37.42 21.58
N GLY A 42 7.35 37.36 20.33
CA GLY A 42 7.94 38.49 19.60
C GLY A 42 9.32 38.93 20.11
N ASN A 43 9.90 38.20 21.08
CA ASN A 43 11.23 38.46 21.60
C ASN A 43 12.28 37.78 20.71
N CYS A 44 12.57 38.36 19.55
CA CYS A 44 13.60 37.86 18.66
C CYS A 44 14.99 38.30 19.15
N THR A 45 15.68 37.47 19.94
CA THR A 45 17.12 37.52 20.00
C THR A 45 17.67 36.75 18.79
N PRO A 46 18.59 37.30 18.00
CA PRO A 46 19.12 36.64 16.81
C PRO A 46 19.89 35.38 17.23
N PHE A 47 19.46 34.23 16.73
CA PHE A 47 20.22 33.01 16.83
C PHE A 47 21.42 33.15 15.90
N ASN A 48 22.60 33.35 16.49
CA ASN A 48 23.87 33.48 15.78
C ASN A 48 24.19 32.18 15.05
N SER A 49 24.27 32.25 13.77
CA SER A 49 25.27 31.65 12.91
C SER A 49 24.78 31.03 11.60
N LEU A 50 23.84 31.59 10.87
CA LEU A 50 23.76 31.30 9.42
C LEU A 50 22.97 32.30 8.54
N GLU A 51 22.36 33.37 9.09
CA GLU A 51 21.74 34.40 8.24
C GLU A 51 21.97 35.82 8.83
N GLN A 52 23.15 36.38 8.65
CA GLN A 52 23.32 37.82 8.60
C GLN A 52 22.89 38.29 7.20
N ILE A 53 21.62 38.59 7.01
CA ILE A 53 21.16 39.40 5.88
C ILE A 53 20.15 40.42 6.42
N ASN A 54 20.62 41.67 6.42
CA ASN A 54 19.87 42.94 6.50
C ASN A 54 18.99 43.22 7.73
N GLY A 55 19.47 44.16 8.53
CA GLY A 55 18.83 44.74 9.70
C GLY A 55 17.48 45.42 9.41
N ASN A 56 16.42 44.65 9.43
CA ASN A 56 15.07 45.16 9.59
C ASN A 56 14.37 44.40 10.72
N SER A 57 13.82 45.14 11.66
CA SER A 57 12.96 44.67 12.75
C SER A 57 11.97 43.62 12.20
N ILE A 58 12.10 42.36 12.65
CA ILE A 58 11.19 41.28 12.26
C ILE A 58 9.82 41.58 12.87
N ASN A 59 8.88 42.02 12.03
CA ASN A 59 7.49 42.25 12.41
C ASN A 59 6.87 40.94 12.92
N GLY A 60 6.11 41.00 14.03
CA GLY A 60 5.42 39.84 14.60
C GLY A 60 4.57 39.03 13.60
N ASN A 61 4.07 39.66 12.55
CA ASN A 61 3.35 39.01 11.46
C ASN A 61 4.23 38.05 10.63
N PHE A 62 5.51 38.34 10.47
CA PHE A 62 6.46 37.45 9.75
C PHE A 62 6.76 36.18 10.56
N ALA A 63 6.89 36.31 11.88
CA ALA A 63 7.12 35.18 12.77
C ALA A 63 5.90 34.23 12.82
N ILE A 64 4.68 34.77 12.84
CA ILE A 64 3.43 34.01 12.78
C ILE A 64 3.29 33.31 11.42
N ALA A 65 3.59 33.98 10.31
CA ALA A 65 3.55 33.38 8.99
C ALA A 65 4.53 32.19 8.88
N LYS A 66 5.75 32.34 9.39
CA LYS A 66 6.77 31.28 9.40
C LYS A 66 6.39 30.09 10.30
N LEU A 67 5.70 30.32 11.41
CA LEU A 67 5.14 29.29 12.25
C LEU A 67 4.00 28.55 11.55
N GLN A 68 3.10 29.27 10.88
CA GLN A 68 2.00 28.68 10.10
C GLN A 68 2.52 27.81 8.95
N GLU A 69 3.60 28.22 8.30
CA GLU A 69 4.27 27.45 7.24
C GLU A 69 4.86 26.11 7.75
N ARG A 70 5.39 26.09 8.99
CA ARG A 70 6.08 24.92 9.57
C ARG A 70 5.22 24.04 10.48
N LEU A 71 4.07 24.53 10.91
CA LEU A 71 3.19 23.81 11.82
C LEU A 71 2.72 22.46 11.27
N PRO A 72 2.37 22.32 9.99
CA PRO A 72 1.98 21.04 9.42
C PRO A 72 3.06 19.95 9.56
N ASP A 73 4.31 20.28 9.25
CA ASP A 73 5.44 19.35 9.34
C ASP A 73 5.71 18.91 10.79
N LEU A 74 5.64 19.85 11.73
CA LEU A 74 5.78 19.54 13.15
C LEU A 74 4.66 18.65 13.66
N LEU A 75 3.41 18.91 13.25
CA LEU A 75 2.25 18.10 13.63
C LEU A 75 2.37 16.69 13.07
N ARG A 76 2.79 16.55 11.81
CA ARG A 76 3.02 15.25 11.17
C ARG A 76 4.05 14.44 11.95
N LEU A 77 5.20 15.02 12.28
CA LEU A 77 6.24 14.36 13.06
C LEU A 77 5.77 13.95 14.46
N LEU A 78 5.00 14.80 15.13
CA LEU A 78 4.48 14.51 16.47
C LEU A 78 3.44 13.39 16.46
N VAL A 79 2.57 13.35 15.46
CA VAL A 79 1.51 12.34 15.35
C VAL A 79 2.06 10.99 14.95
N SER A 80 2.98 10.93 13.99
CA SER A 80 3.55 9.67 13.46
C SER A 80 4.80 9.18 14.20
N CYS A 81 5.28 9.88 15.22
CA CYS A 81 6.52 9.57 15.90
C CYS A 81 6.42 8.34 16.82
N PRO A 82 7.18 7.27 16.57
CA PRO A 82 7.14 6.04 17.34
C PRO A 82 7.98 6.08 18.64
N PHE A 83 8.77 7.12 18.88
CA PHE A 83 9.61 7.21 20.07
C PHE A 83 8.79 7.51 21.34
N LYS A 84 8.92 6.66 22.36
CA LYS A 84 8.19 6.76 23.64
C LYS A 84 8.53 8.01 24.47
N ASP A 85 9.72 8.57 24.28
CA ASP A 85 10.18 9.75 25.02
C ASP A 85 9.48 11.07 24.58
N LYS A 86 8.88 11.12 23.43
CA LYS A 86 8.09 12.29 22.96
C LYS A 86 6.68 12.36 23.55
N LYS A 87 6.19 11.29 24.16
CA LYS A 87 4.93 11.28 24.93
C LYS A 87 5.06 11.90 26.33
N GLY A 88 6.23 12.46 26.66
CA GLY A 88 6.46 13.16 27.91
C GLY A 88 5.43 14.27 28.11
N LYS A 89 4.91 14.35 29.36
CA LYS A 89 3.94 15.36 29.82
C LYS A 89 4.34 16.75 29.33
N GLY A 90 3.83 17.15 28.15
CA GLY A 90 4.06 18.46 27.60
C GLY A 90 3.51 19.48 28.60
N LYS A 91 4.39 20.20 29.28
CA LYS A 91 4.03 21.44 29.94
C LYS A 91 3.52 22.34 28.82
N GLY A 92 2.21 22.62 28.83
CA GLY A 92 1.61 23.45 27.80
C GLY A 92 2.38 24.76 27.70
N VAL A 93 2.74 25.14 26.49
CA VAL A 93 3.27 26.48 26.19
C VAL A 93 2.23 27.47 26.70
N LYS A 94 2.59 28.30 27.68
CA LYS A 94 1.71 29.35 28.22
C LYS A 94 1.67 30.48 27.20
N ILE A 95 0.63 30.53 26.40
CA ILE A 95 0.35 31.64 25.49
C ILE A 95 -0.28 32.77 26.31
N PRO A 96 0.10 34.06 26.06
CA PRO A 96 -0.49 35.22 26.73
C PRO A 96 -2.01 35.21 26.58
N LYS A 97 -2.70 35.64 27.66
CA LYS A 97 -4.18 35.72 27.75
C LYS A 97 -4.76 36.45 26.54
N GLY A 98 -5.40 35.71 25.65
CA GLY A 98 -6.10 36.24 24.47
C GLY A 98 -6.36 35.19 23.40
N LYS A 99 -5.45 34.22 23.20
CA LYS A 99 -5.64 33.11 22.28
C LYS A 99 -4.87 31.89 22.81
N ALA A 100 -5.50 31.12 23.69
CA ALA A 100 -4.95 29.87 24.19
C ALA A 100 -4.99 28.83 23.08
N PHE A 101 -3.88 28.67 22.34
CA PHE A 101 -3.66 27.55 21.46
C PHE A 101 -3.06 26.43 22.31
N SER A 102 -3.87 25.50 22.76
CA SER A 102 -3.35 24.29 23.41
C SER A 102 -2.96 23.29 22.32
N LEU A 103 -1.67 23.22 21.99
CA LEU A 103 -1.13 22.19 21.10
C LEU A 103 -1.60 20.78 21.53
N LYS A 104 -1.71 20.55 22.84
CA LYS A 104 -2.21 19.32 23.43
C LYS A 104 -3.71 19.10 23.17
N GLY A 105 -4.53 20.16 23.21
CA GLY A 105 -5.95 20.09 22.90
C GLY A 105 -6.21 19.88 21.41
N TYR A 106 -5.40 20.48 20.57
CA TYR A 106 -5.49 20.31 19.11
C TYR A 106 -5.04 18.90 18.68
N ILE A 107 -3.93 18.41 19.22
CA ILE A 107 -3.45 17.05 18.98
C ILE A 107 -4.45 16.00 19.52
N CYS A 108 -4.98 16.17 20.75
CA CYS A 108 -5.98 15.26 21.29
C CYS A 108 -7.30 15.30 20.51
N LYS A 109 -7.77 16.47 20.08
CA LYS A 109 -9.02 16.60 19.34
C LYS A 109 -8.90 16.02 17.93
N SER A 110 -7.80 16.29 17.24
CA SER A 110 -7.50 15.69 15.93
C SER A 110 -7.28 14.19 16.02
N TYR A 111 -6.64 13.70 17.10
CA TYR A 111 -6.41 12.29 17.33
C TYR A 111 -7.72 11.53 17.60
N THR A 112 -8.65 12.12 18.32
CA THR A 112 -9.97 11.50 18.61
C THR A 112 -10.93 11.61 17.43
N GLU A 113 -10.99 12.73 16.72
CA GLU A 113 -11.83 12.90 15.53
C GLU A 113 -11.30 12.08 14.34
N GLY A 114 -9.99 11.97 14.16
CA GLY A 114 -9.35 11.12 13.14
C GLY A 114 -9.51 9.62 13.42
N ILE A 115 -9.46 9.19 14.68
CA ILE A 115 -9.67 7.78 15.07
C ILE A 115 -11.11 7.33 14.78
N PHE A 116 -12.09 8.20 14.91
CA PHE A 116 -13.49 7.88 14.56
C PHE A 116 -13.73 7.80 13.05
N ALA A 117 -12.93 8.48 12.24
CA ALA A 117 -12.98 8.35 10.79
C ALA A 117 -12.22 7.11 10.28
N ALA A 118 -11.15 6.68 10.97
CA ALA A 118 -10.37 5.51 10.64
C ALA A 118 -11.04 4.24 11.19
N GLN A 119 -11.92 3.65 10.42
CA GLN A 119 -12.56 2.36 10.75
C GLN A 119 -11.59 1.17 10.58
N VAL A 120 -10.33 1.43 10.36
CA VAL A 120 -9.27 0.43 10.20
C VAL A 120 -8.60 0.21 11.53
N GLN A 121 -8.52 -1.05 11.94
CA GLN A 121 -7.66 -1.41 13.07
C GLN A 121 -6.22 -1.36 12.58
N ILE A 122 -5.44 -0.44 13.12
CA ILE A 122 -4.00 -0.31 12.88
C ILE A 122 -3.24 -0.71 14.15
N THR A 123 -2.04 -1.24 13.98
CA THR A 123 -1.15 -1.50 15.12
C THR A 123 -0.77 -0.17 15.78
N PRO A 124 -0.95 -0.03 17.10
CA PRO A 124 -0.60 1.20 17.80
C PRO A 124 0.88 1.56 17.60
N ILE A 125 1.16 2.85 17.43
CA ILE A 125 2.53 3.37 17.25
C ILE A 125 3.42 3.01 18.45
N ASP A 126 2.84 2.90 19.65
CA ASP A 126 3.51 2.53 20.90
C ASP A 126 3.26 1.07 21.28
N THR A 127 3.23 0.20 20.30
CA THR A 127 3.04 -1.25 20.52
C THR A 127 3.98 -1.79 21.61
N LYS A 128 3.54 -2.86 22.27
CA LYS A 128 4.33 -3.57 23.28
C LYS A 128 5.30 -4.58 22.69
N ASP A 129 5.09 -4.95 21.43
CA ASP A 129 5.99 -5.84 20.71
C ASP A 129 7.24 -5.07 20.28
N ASP A 130 8.37 -5.45 20.85
CA ASP A 130 9.64 -4.74 20.65
C ASP A 130 10.13 -4.84 19.19
N HIS A 131 9.90 -5.97 18.52
CA HIS A 131 10.27 -6.13 17.10
C HIS A 131 9.48 -5.17 16.22
N THR A 132 8.16 -5.15 16.33
CA THR A 132 7.31 -4.19 15.60
C THR A 132 7.69 -2.74 15.93
N GLN A 133 7.99 -2.45 17.20
CA GLN A 133 8.40 -1.10 17.61
C GLN A 133 9.71 -0.67 16.95
N MET A 134 10.69 -1.56 16.84
CA MET A 134 11.95 -1.28 16.13
C MET A 134 11.72 -1.01 14.64
N LEU A 135 10.91 -1.83 13.99
CA LEU A 135 10.56 -1.63 12.57
C LEU A 135 9.84 -0.30 12.33
N PHE A 136 8.94 0.10 13.22
CA PHE A 136 8.29 1.41 13.14
C PHE A 136 9.27 2.57 13.31
N ILE A 137 10.25 2.43 14.21
CA ILE A 137 11.31 3.41 14.38
C ILE A 137 12.15 3.51 13.10
N ASP A 138 12.53 2.38 12.51
CA ASP A 138 13.34 2.36 11.29
C ASP A 138 12.58 2.95 10.09
N ALA A 139 11.32 2.58 9.91
CA ALA A 139 10.46 3.18 8.88
C ALA A 139 10.30 4.69 9.06
N PHE A 140 10.12 5.15 10.31
CA PHE A 140 10.02 6.57 10.62
C PHE A 140 11.33 7.32 10.35
N LEU A 141 12.48 6.75 10.69
CA LEU A 141 13.79 7.35 10.44
C LEU A 141 14.09 7.47 8.94
N GLN A 142 13.63 6.48 8.15
CA GLN A 142 13.84 6.48 6.71
C GLN A 142 12.93 7.46 5.96
N ASN A 143 11.68 7.59 6.39
CA ASN A 143 10.63 8.31 5.67
C ASN A 143 10.22 9.63 6.35
N ASN A 144 10.74 9.94 7.54
CA ASN A 144 10.29 11.03 8.42
C ASN A 144 8.78 10.99 8.74
N ARG A 145 8.16 9.82 8.56
CA ARG A 145 6.74 9.55 8.82
C ARG A 145 6.52 8.06 9.05
N LEU A 146 5.41 7.72 9.64
CA LEU A 146 4.95 6.36 9.79
C LEU A 146 3.58 6.23 9.14
N ASP A 147 3.54 5.58 7.98
CA ASP A 147 2.34 5.45 7.16
C ASP A 147 1.37 4.41 7.75
N HIS A 148 0.08 4.57 7.54
CA HIS A 148 -0.94 3.59 7.92
C HIS A 148 -0.71 2.22 7.28
N VAL A 149 -0.17 2.17 6.06
CA VAL A 149 0.27 0.92 5.42
C VAL A 149 1.25 0.17 6.31
N THR A 150 2.30 0.84 6.77
CA THR A 150 3.31 0.27 7.67
C THR A 150 2.70 -0.17 9.01
N GLN A 151 1.83 0.64 9.59
CA GLN A 151 1.16 0.31 10.85
C GLN A 151 0.23 -0.90 10.72
N VAL A 152 -0.51 -1.01 9.62
CA VAL A 152 -1.35 -2.18 9.34
C VAL A 152 -0.49 -3.43 9.12
N MET A 153 0.64 -3.32 8.42
CA MET A 153 1.59 -4.44 8.27
C MET A 153 2.26 -4.85 9.58
N GLY A 154 2.28 -3.98 10.60
CA GLY A 154 2.80 -4.27 11.94
C GLY A 154 2.10 -5.41 12.68
N TYR A 155 0.91 -5.85 12.25
CA TYR A 155 0.32 -7.10 12.73
C TYR A 155 1.17 -8.34 12.41
N HIS A 156 2.09 -8.23 11.44
CA HIS A 156 2.96 -9.31 10.97
C HIS A 156 4.39 -8.79 10.82
N PRO A 157 5.14 -8.65 11.92
CA PRO A 157 6.44 -7.97 11.92
C PRO A 157 7.45 -8.60 10.95
N HIS A 158 7.52 -9.92 10.84
CA HIS A 158 8.43 -10.57 9.87
C HIS A 158 8.12 -10.18 8.42
N TYR A 159 6.84 -10.11 8.06
CA TYR A 159 6.48 -9.64 6.72
C TYR A 159 6.74 -8.14 6.57
N LEU A 160 6.46 -7.33 7.59
CA LEU A 160 6.76 -5.91 7.57
C LEU A 160 8.25 -5.66 7.32
N GLU A 161 9.12 -6.45 7.96
CA GLU A 161 10.56 -6.37 7.76
C GLU A 161 10.94 -6.65 6.30
N CYS A 162 10.49 -7.78 5.72
CA CYS A 162 10.73 -8.11 4.31
C CYS A 162 10.18 -7.02 3.37
N PHE A 163 8.98 -6.50 3.67
CA PHE A 163 8.36 -5.44 2.89
C PHE A 163 9.18 -4.15 2.93
N LEU A 164 9.58 -3.69 4.11
CA LEU A 164 10.36 -2.46 4.26
C LEU A 164 11.73 -2.56 3.56
N ARG A 165 12.41 -3.70 3.70
CA ARG A 165 13.69 -3.96 3.01
C ARG A 165 13.52 -3.91 1.49
N THR A 166 12.52 -4.62 0.97
CA THR A 166 12.23 -4.65 -0.48
C THR A 166 11.85 -3.27 -1.00
N GLN A 167 10.94 -2.56 -0.32
CA GLN A 167 10.50 -1.23 -0.73
C GLN A 167 11.63 -0.19 -0.68
N GLN A 168 12.45 -0.23 0.37
CA GLN A 168 13.63 0.64 0.48
C GLN A 168 14.61 0.40 -0.67
N PHE A 169 14.88 -0.85 -0.99
CA PHE A 169 15.77 -1.20 -2.10
C PHE A 169 15.21 -0.75 -3.45
N LEU A 170 13.94 -1.03 -3.72
CA LEU A 170 13.28 -0.65 -4.98
C LEU A 170 13.22 0.86 -5.20
N LEU A 171 12.94 1.64 -4.16
CA LEU A 171 12.69 3.07 -4.29
C LEU A 171 13.93 3.94 -4.06
N ARG A 172 14.86 3.50 -3.20
CA ARG A 172 15.98 4.31 -2.72
C ARG A 172 17.34 3.61 -2.77
N GLY A 173 17.38 2.29 -3.00
CA GLY A 173 18.62 1.54 -3.21
C GLY A 173 19.27 1.83 -4.56
N ASP A 174 20.47 1.33 -4.76
CA ASP A 174 21.14 1.37 -6.06
C ASP A 174 20.32 0.62 -7.09
N GLY A 175 20.31 1.12 -8.32
CA GLY A 175 19.53 0.48 -9.37
C GLY A 175 19.51 1.30 -10.67
N PRO A 176 19.07 0.69 -11.77
CA PRO A 176 19.20 1.26 -13.11
C PRO A 176 18.30 2.48 -13.37
N LEU A 177 17.23 2.67 -12.58
CA LEU A 177 16.29 3.76 -12.79
C LEU A 177 16.59 4.98 -11.92
N PRO A 178 16.45 6.21 -12.46
CA PRO A 178 16.49 7.42 -11.66
C PRO A 178 15.39 7.44 -10.58
N TYR A 179 15.63 8.02 -9.42
CA TYR A 179 14.70 7.98 -8.28
C TYR A 179 13.32 8.57 -8.62
N HIS A 180 13.25 9.69 -9.31
CA HIS A 180 11.98 10.29 -9.71
C HIS A 180 11.18 9.40 -10.70
N PHE A 181 11.86 8.63 -11.59
CA PHE A 181 11.18 7.65 -12.44
C PHE A 181 10.50 6.56 -11.60
N ARG A 182 11.17 6.05 -10.55
CA ARG A 182 10.62 5.00 -9.69
C ARG A 182 9.31 5.42 -9.04
N HIS A 183 9.28 6.65 -8.51
CA HIS A 183 8.07 7.21 -7.90
C HIS A 183 6.98 7.49 -8.94
N TYR A 184 7.35 7.93 -10.15
CA TYR A 184 6.36 8.14 -11.20
C TYR A 184 5.75 6.82 -11.71
N ILE A 185 6.54 5.76 -11.83
CA ILE A 185 6.07 4.40 -12.15
C ILE A 185 5.09 3.91 -11.06
N ALA A 186 5.38 4.19 -9.80
CA ALA A 186 4.46 3.90 -8.69
C ALA A 186 3.12 4.64 -8.84
N ILE A 187 3.14 5.93 -9.25
CA ILE A 187 1.93 6.71 -9.55
C ILE A 187 1.14 6.09 -10.70
N MET A 188 1.82 5.67 -11.78
CA MET A 188 1.19 5.01 -12.93
C MET A 188 0.50 3.70 -12.53
N ALA A 189 1.17 2.87 -11.73
CA ALA A 189 0.62 1.61 -11.24
C ALA A 189 -0.59 1.84 -10.31
N ALA A 190 -0.45 2.71 -9.31
CA ALA A 190 -1.52 3.05 -8.39
C ALA A 190 -2.72 3.71 -9.11
N GLY A 191 -2.44 4.45 -10.18
CA GLY A 191 -3.45 5.06 -11.05
C GLY A 191 -4.39 4.02 -11.63
N ARG A 192 -3.86 2.88 -12.15
CA ARG A 192 -4.69 1.81 -12.76
C ARG A 192 -5.76 1.29 -11.82
N HIS A 193 -5.48 1.22 -10.53
CA HIS A 193 -6.42 0.81 -9.48
C HIS A 193 -7.13 1.99 -8.81
N GLN A 194 -7.00 3.20 -9.33
CA GLN A 194 -7.58 4.42 -8.76
C GLN A 194 -7.22 4.65 -7.28
N CYS A 195 -6.05 4.16 -6.84
CA CYS A 195 -5.60 4.22 -5.46
C CYS A 195 -5.05 5.61 -5.10
N SER A 196 -5.95 6.55 -4.79
CA SER A 196 -5.58 7.93 -4.43
C SER A 196 -4.58 8.00 -3.27
N TYR A 197 -4.66 7.06 -2.33
CA TYR A 197 -3.74 6.99 -1.19
C TYR A 197 -2.29 6.87 -1.66
N LEU A 198 -1.98 5.88 -2.49
CA LEU A 198 -0.63 5.67 -3.01
C LEU A 198 -0.21 6.75 -4.00
N ILE A 199 -1.13 7.24 -4.83
CA ILE A 199 -0.84 8.34 -5.75
C ILE A 199 -0.37 9.56 -4.96
N ASN A 200 -1.11 10.01 -3.95
CA ASN A 200 -0.76 11.18 -3.17
C ASN A 200 0.58 11.00 -2.44
N LEU A 201 0.81 9.82 -1.87
CA LEU A 201 2.08 9.47 -1.24
C LEU A 201 3.25 9.62 -2.22
N HIS A 202 3.14 9.04 -3.41
CA HIS A 202 4.22 9.02 -4.38
C HIS A 202 4.35 10.33 -5.18
N VAL A 203 3.31 11.14 -5.30
CA VAL A 203 3.41 12.51 -5.81
C VAL A 203 4.36 13.34 -4.94
N GLN A 204 4.24 13.24 -3.63
CA GLN A 204 5.14 13.93 -2.71
C GLN A 204 6.58 13.42 -2.82
N GLU A 205 6.78 12.09 -2.81
CA GLU A 205 8.09 11.48 -2.97
C GLU A 205 8.73 11.79 -4.33
N PHE A 206 7.93 11.87 -5.39
CA PHE A 206 8.38 12.24 -6.73
C PHE A 206 8.99 13.63 -6.75
N ILE A 207 8.33 14.61 -6.14
CA ILE A 207 8.86 15.96 -6.01
C ILE A 207 10.13 15.98 -5.17
N LEU A 208 10.14 15.27 -4.04
CA LEU A 208 11.34 15.17 -3.17
C LEU A 208 12.52 14.49 -3.87
N ALA A 209 12.26 13.58 -4.82
CA ALA A 209 13.28 12.95 -5.65
C ALA A 209 13.76 13.80 -6.83
N GLY A 210 13.33 15.06 -6.92
CA GLY A 210 13.71 15.99 -8.00
C GLY A 210 12.93 15.80 -9.28
N GLY A 211 11.72 15.23 -9.21
CA GLY A 211 10.83 15.08 -10.36
C GLY A 211 10.26 16.42 -10.82
N ASP A 212 10.08 16.57 -12.14
CA ASP A 212 9.47 17.76 -12.72
C ASP A 212 7.97 17.82 -12.41
N PRO A 213 7.49 18.84 -11.68
CA PRO A 213 6.07 18.98 -11.34
C PRO A 213 5.13 18.99 -12.55
N THR A 214 5.62 19.34 -13.73
CA THR A 214 4.81 19.35 -14.96
C THR A 214 4.28 17.95 -15.31
N TRP A 215 4.99 16.89 -14.97
CA TRP A 215 4.57 15.49 -15.19
C TRP A 215 3.30 15.14 -14.42
N LEU A 216 3.06 15.83 -13.30
CA LEU A 216 1.86 15.62 -12.49
C LEU A 216 0.58 16.15 -13.13
N ASN A 217 0.67 16.85 -14.26
CA ASN A 217 -0.49 17.29 -15.04
C ASN A 217 -1.12 16.17 -15.88
N GLY A 218 -0.42 15.05 -16.04
CA GLY A 218 -0.96 13.84 -16.68
C GLY A 218 0.02 13.16 -17.63
N LEU A 219 -0.41 12.01 -18.17
CA LEU A 219 0.43 11.15 -19.02
C LEU A 219 0.97 11.82 -20.29
N GLN A 220 0.34 12.88 -20.78
CA GLN A 220 0.81 13.64 -21.94
C GLN A 220 2.04 14.50 -21.63
N CYS A 221 2.32 14.78 -20.36
CA CYS A 221 3.41 15.66 -19.94
C CYS A 221 4.70 14.91 -19.58
N ILE A 222 4.70 13.58 -19.63
CA ILE A 222 5.86 12.75 -19.26
C ILE A 222 6.73 12.42 -20.49
N PRO A 223 8.01 12.05 -20.29
CA PRO A 223 8.87 11.57 -21.35
C PRO A 223 8.29 10.38 -22.12
N GLN A 224 8.62 10.26 -23.40
CA GLN A 224 8.14 9.19 -24.27
C GLN A 224 8.48 7.81 -23.67
N LYS A 225 9.67 7.64 -23.14
CA LYS A 225 10.10 6.40 -22.47
C LYS A 225 9.09 5.90 -21.42
N LEU A 226 8.60 6.78 -20.54
CA LEU A 226 7.57 6.42 -19.55
C LEU A 226 6.19 6.20 -20.20
N ARG A 227 5.86 6.95 -21.26
CA ARG A 227 4.61 6.73 -22.00
C ARG A 227 4.54 5.36 -22.65
N ASP A 228 5.67 4.87 -23.18
CA ASP A 228 5.76 3.57 -23.82
C ASP A 228 5.50 2.41 -22.83
N LEU A 229 5.81 2.60 -21.53
CA LEU A 229 5.53 1.63 -20.47
C LEU A 229 4.02 1.47 -20.20
N TYR A 230 3.19 2.40 -20.67
CA TYR A 230 1.77 2.44 -20.34
C TYR A 230 1.02 1.16 -20.74
N GLU A 231 1.29 0.61 -21.93
CA GLU A 231 0.58 -0.59 -22.41
C GLU A 231 0.87 -1.80 -21.51
N VAL A 232 2.13 -2.00 -21.15
CA VAL A 232 2.53 -3.08 -20.24
C VAL A 232 1.95 -2.86 -18.84
N ASN A 233 1.95 -1.62 -18.33
CA ASN A 233 1.33 -1.29 -17.05
C ASN A 233 -0.16 -1.68 -17.03
N LYS A 234 -0.90 -1.32 -18.09
CA LYS A 234 -2.32 -1.63 -18.26
C LYS A 234 -2.59 -3.14 -18.25
N ILE A 235 -1.80 -3.89 -19.02
CA ILE A 235 -1.96 -5.33 -19.16
C ILE A 235 -1.60 -6.04 -17.83
N LEU A 236 -0.46 -5.70 -17.21
CA LEU A 236 -0.05 -6.27 -15.93
C LEU A 236 -1.08 -6.07 -14.83
N ALA A 237 -1.69 -4.89 -14.79
CA ALA A 237 -2.67 -4.57 -13.76
C ALA A 237 -3.93 -5.45 -13.80
N HIS A 238 -4.34 -5.88 -15.01
CA HIS A 238 -5.68 -6.44 -15.18
C HIS A 238 -5.73 -7.78 -15.91
N ARG A 239 -4.85 -8.01 -16.88
CA ARG A 239 -4.86 -9.22 -17.74
C ARG A 239 -3.45 -9.66 -18.09
N PRO A 240 -2.62 -10.04 -17.10
CA PRO A 240 -1.18 -10.33 -17.30
C PRO A 240 -0.91 -11.42 -18.33
N TRP A 241 -1.85 -12.32 -18.55
CA TRP A 241 -1.74 -13.38 -19.60
C TRP A 241 -1.72 -12.85 -21.04
N LEU A 242 -2.00 -11.56 -21.25
CA LEU A 242 -1.90 -10.91 -22.56
C LEU A 242 -0.51 -10.33 -22.85
N ILE A 243 0.43 -10.40 -21.90
CA ILE A 243 1.82 -9.98 -22.13
C ILE A 243 2.44 -10.91 -23.18
N SER A 244 3.06 -10.32 -24.19
CA SER A 244 3.76 -11.04 -25.25
C SER A 244 5.18 -10.51 -25.44
N SER A 245 6.00 -11.28 -26.15
CA SER A 245 7.34 -10.87 -26.57
C SER A 245 7.37 -9.56 -27.33
N ASP A 246 6.32 -9.28 -28.13
CA ASP A 246 6.21 -8.04 -28.89
C ASP A 246 6.08 -6.80 -28.00
N HIS A 247 5.41 -6.90 -26.87
CA HIS A 247 5.34 -5.81 -25.88
C HIS A 247 6.72 -5.48 -25.35
N ILE A 248 7.51 -6.49 -25.03
CA ILE A 248 8.88 -6.33 -24.53
C ILE A 248 9.80 -5.80 -25.63
N ALA A 249 9.69 -6.35 -26.85
CA ALA A 249 10.49 -5.91 -28.01
C ALA A 249 10.23 -4.42 -28.34
N LYS A 250 8.99 -3.96 -28.29
CA LYS A 250 8.65 -2.53 -28.48
C LYS A 250 9.33 -1.62 -27.46
N LEU A 251 9.50 -2.08 -26.23
CA LEU A 251 10.15 -1.30 -25.17
C LEU A 251 11.67 -1.31 -25.30
N THR A 252 12.26 -2.39 -25.81
CA THR A 252 13.72 -2.58 -25.84
C THR A 252 14.37 -2.26 -27.17
N ASN A 253 13.58 -2.14 -28.26
CA ASN A 253 14.10 -1.83 -29.61
C ASN A 253 13.82 -0.37 -30.00
N GLY A 254 14.84 0.43 -30.40
CA GLY A 254 14.71 1.82 -30.90
C GLY A 254 15.73 2.78 -30.27
N LYS A 255 15.64 4.08 -30.46
CA LYS A 255 16.66 5.06 -30.05
C LYS A 255 16.40 5.42 -28.60
N ASP A 256 15.62 5.67 -27.88
CA ASP A 256 15.45 6.05 -26.48
C ASP A 256 14.83 4.93 -25.64
N ASN A 257 15.38 3.72 -25.78
CA ASN A 257 14.79 2.51 -25.25
C ASN A 257 15.04 2.26 -23.80
N TRP A 258 14.25 1.33 -23.28
CA TRP A 258 14.52 0.67 -22.01
C TRP A 258 15.68 -0.32 -22.19
N SER A 259 16.74 -0.17 -21.40
CA SER A 259 17.64 -1.29 -21.19
C SER A 259 16.89 -2.44 -20.48
N VAL A 260 17.35 -3.66 -20.64
CA VAL A 260 16.69 -4.82 -19.99
C VAL A 260 16.69 -4.64 -18.46
N SER A 261 17.77 -4.10 -17.89
CA SER A 261 17.86 -3.85 -16.44
C SER A 261 16.86 -2.79 -15.96
N GLU A 262 16.73 -1.68 -16.70
CA GLU A 262 15.71 -0.67 -16.40
C GLU A 262 14.29 -1.23 -16.51
N LEU A 263 14.04 -2.04 -17.54
CA LEU A 263 12.73 -2.65 -17.75
C LEU A 263 12.38 -3.64 -16.64
N VAL A 264 13.31 -4.50 -16.23
CA VAL A 264 13.11 -5.43 -15.11
C VAL A 264 12.79 -4.66 -13.83
N HIS A 265 13.53 -3.61 -13.52
CA HIS A 265 13.24 -2.76 -12.35
C HIS A 265 11.85 -2.11 -12.46
N ALA A 266 11.48 -1.58 -13.63
CA ALA A 266 10.17 -0.97 -13.87
C ALA A 266 9.02 -1.98 -13.71
N LEU A 267 9.16 -3.20 -14.25
CA LEU A 267 8.16 -4.26 -14.12
C LEU A 267 7.97 -4.70 -12.66
N ILE A 268 9.04 -4.82 -11.89
CA ILE A 268 8.97 -5.13 -10.46
C ILE A 268 8.28 -4.00 -9.70
N LEU A 269 8.58 -2.73 -10.01
CA LEU A 269 7.87 -1.58 -9.41
C LEU A 269 6.38 -1.59 -9.75
N LEU A 270 6.01 -1.82 -11.02
CA LEU A 270 4.61 -1.90 -11.42
C LEU A 270 3.87 -2.99 -10.64
N SER A 271 4.42 -4.21 -10.63
CA SER A 271 3.81 -5.34 -9.91
C SER A 271 3.70 -5.07 -8.40
N HIS A 272 4.76 -4.50 -7.80
CA HIS A 272 4.77 -4.14 -6.39
C HIS A 272 3.62 -3.15 -6.04
N PHE A 273 3.40 -2.12 -6.87
CA PHE A 273 2.38 -1.11 -6.60
C PHE A 273 0.98 -1.52 -7.03
N HIS A 274 0.81 -2.41 -8.01
CA HIS A 274 -0.47 -3.07 -8.28
C HIS A 274 -0.92 -3.86 -7.06
N ALA A 275 -0.05 -4.71 -6.56
CA ALA A 275 -0.28 -5.52 -5.37
C ALA A 275 -0.55 -4.64 -4.12
N LEU A 276 0.25 -3.59 -3.91
CA LEU A 276 0.07 -2.68 -2.79
C LEU A 276 -1.25 -1.91 -2.86
N SER A 277 -1.73 -1.59 -4.06
CA SER A 277 -3.05 -0.97 -4.26
C SER A 277 -4.18 -1.89 -3.79
N SER A 278 -4.13 -3.17 -4.16
CA SER A 278 -5.08 -4.19 -3.66
C SER A 278 -5.02 -4.32 -2.14
N PHE A 279 -3.83 -4.24 -1.55
CA PHE A 279 -3.65 -4.24 -0.11
C PHE A 279 -4.29 -3.04 0.58
N VAL A 280 -4.07 -1.84 0.06
CA VAL A 280 -4.65 -0.59 0.60
C VAL A 280 -6.18 -0.69 0.67
N TYR A 281 -6.80 -1.10 -0.43
CA TYR A 281 -8.25 -1.30 -0.46
C TYR A 281 -8.70 -2.47 0.40
N GLY A 282 -8.03 -3.62 0.30
CA GLY A 282 -8.34 -4.83 1.05
C GLY A 282 -8.31 -4.59 2.57
N CYS A 283 -7.40 -3.75 3.05
CA CYS A 283 -7.32 -3.37 4.45
C CYS A 283 -8.17 -2.15 4.80
N GLY A 284 -8.80 -1.48 3.83
CA GLY A 284 -9.57 -0.27 4.05
C GLY A 284 -8.71 0.88 4.57
N ILE A 285 -7.45 0.97 4.13
CA ILE A 285 -6.51 1.98 4.61
C ILE A 285 -6.99 3.36 4.16
N THR A 286 -7.16 4.25 5.12
CA THR A 286 -7.52 5.64 4.90
C THR A 286 -6.27 6.52 4.97
N PRO A 287 -6.26 7.67 4.28
CA PRO A 287 -5.19 8.63 4.41
C PRO A 287 -5.00 9.07 5.88
N GLU A 288 -3.77 9.34 6.23
CA GLU A 288 -3.41 9.96 7.50
C GLU A 288 -4.09 11.34 7.60
N VAL A 289 -4.40 11.76 8.84
CA VAL A 289 -4.96 13.08 9.06
C VAL A 289 -3.95 14.14 8.62
N ASP A 290 -4.33 14.89 7.61
CA ASP A 290 -3.51 15.92 7.02
C ASP A 290 -3.97 17.29 7.51
N HIS A 291 -3.07 18.00 8.19
CA HIS A 291 -3.27 19.36 8.63
C HIS A 291 -2.70 20.36 7.62
N GLU A 292 -3.07 20.22 6.34
CA GLU A 292 -2.65 21.06 5.22
C GLU A 292 -1.18 20.90 4.76
N GLY A 293 -0.46 19.90 5.23
CA GLY A 293 0.95 19.65 4.90
C GLY A 293 1.31 18.19 4.85
N GLY A 294 0.33 17.27 4.88
CA GLY A 294 0.55 15.84 4.82
C GLY A 294 0.70 15.28 3.41
N TYR A 295 0.01 14.18 3.15
CA TYR A 295 0.13 13.44 1.88
C TYR A 295 -0.72 14.00 0.74
N THR A 296 -1.47 15.07 0.97
CA THR A 296 -2.25 15.73 -0.08
C THR A 296 -1.49 16.93 -0.62
N TYR A 297 -0.86 16.75 -1.77
CA TYR A 297 -0.38 17.86 -2.56
C TYR A 297 -1.58 18.63 -3.11
N ASN A 298 -2.04 19.64 -2.37
CA ASN A 298 -3.06 20.55 -2.84
C ASN A 298 -2.41 21.79 -3.43
N GLY A 299 -2.16 21.76 -4.74
CA GLY A 299 -1.81 22.96 -5.49
C GLY A 299 -2.93 24.01 -5.57
N LYS A 300 -4.09 23.77 -4.98
CA LYS A 300 -5.20 24.73 -4.80
C LYS A 300 -6.14 24.21 -3.72
N SER A 301 -6.38 25.02 -2.69
CA SER A 301 -7.38 24.80 -1.68
C SER A 301 -8.75 24.54 -2.32
N SER A 302 -9.26 23.33 -2.23
CA SER A 302 -10.65 23.06 -2.51
C SER A 302 -11.41 22.86 -1.20
N SER A 303 -12.39 23.67 -1.05
CA SER A 303 -13.43 23.71 -0.02
C SER A 303 -13.80 22.34 0.56
N ALA A 304 -13.95 22.35 1.87
CA ALA A 304 -14.49 21.29 2.71
C ALA A 304 -15.46 20.34 1.99
N CYS A 305 -15.08 19.07 1.88
CA CYS A 305 -16.01 18.01 1.57
C CYS A 305 -16.93 17.81 2.76
N LYS A 306 -18.11 18.41 2.69
CA LYS A 306 -19.26 17.99 3.48
C LYS A 306 -19.62 16.57 3.02
N SER A 307 -19.46 15.62 3.91
CA SER A 307 -20.01 14.28 3.71
C SER A 307 -21.52 14.36 3.58
N PRO A 308 -22.14 13.86 2.52
CA PRO A 308 -23.57 13.65 2.53
C PRO A 308 -23.85 12.36 3.29
N CYS A 309 -24.37 12.50 4.51
CA CYS A 309 -25.13 11.44 5.13
C CYS A 309 -26.46 11.28 4.38
N HIS A 310 -26.86 10.03 4.22
CA HIS A 310 -28.15 9.56 3.74
C HIS A 310 -28.45 9.71 2.24
N ASN A 311 -28.38 8.60 1.55
CA ASN A 311 -29.44 8.26 0.61
C ASN A 311 -29.71 6.75 0.69
N ASN A 312 -30.93 6.44 1.10
CA ASN A 312 -31.57 5.16 0.96
C ASN A 312 -31.60 4.79 -0.54
N SER A 313 -30.80 3.83 -0.93
CA SER A 313 -30.98 3.13 -2.18
C SER A 313 -31.55 1.76 -1.88
N PRO A 314 -32.50 1.24 -2.71
CA PRO A 314 -33.20 0.03 -2.38
C PRO A 314 -32.23 -1.15 -2.32
N SER A 315 -32.33 -1.87 -1.23
CA SER A 315 -31.65 -3.14 -1.01
C SER A 315 -32.04 -4.10 -2.15
N SER A 316 -31.13 -4.32 -3.10
CA SER A 316 -31.17 -5.55 -3.85
C SER A 316 -30.91 -6.67 -2.86
N SER A 317 -31.96 -7.41 -2.55
CA SER A 317 -31.94 -8.59 -1.73
C SER A 317 -30.96 -9.59 -2.35
N PHE A 318 -29.73 -9.65 -1.83
CA PHE A 318 -28.95 -10.88 -1.92
C PHE A 318 -29.74 -11.93 -1.15
N SER A 319 -30.26 -12.93 -1.86
CA SER A 319 -30.93 -14.07 -1.27
C SER A 319 -30.04 -14.67 -0.18
N GLU A 320 -30.53 -14.66 1.04
CA GLU A 320 -30.01 -15.38 2.19
C GLU A 320 -30.15 -16.89 1.94
N SER A 321 -29.24 -17.49 1.18
CA SER A 321 -29.15 -18.95 1.09
C SER A 321 -27.67 -19.35 0.89
N GLY A 322 -26.91 -19.21 1.95
CA GLY A 322 -25.55 -19.63 2.07
C GLY A 322 -25.01 -19.07 3.39
N GLY A 323 -25.31 -19.77 4.50
CA GLY A 323 -24.74 -19.41 5.79
C GLY A 323 -23.24 -19.45 5.69
N GLU A 324 -22.55 -18.43 6.23
CA GLU A 324 -21.10 -18.43 6.34
C GLU A 324 -20.64 -19.67 7.11
N LEU A 325 -19.65 -20.39 6.59
CA LEU A 325 -19.05 -21.55 7.27
C LEU A 325 -18.40 -21.06 8.57
N GLY A 326 -18.95 -21.49 9.70
CA GLY A 326 -18.30 -21.28 11.00
C GLY A 326 -16.95 -21.99 11.04
N ILE A 327 -16.03 -21.43 11.85
CA ILE A 327 -14.67 -21.97 12.05
C ILE A 327 -14.68 -23.47 12.36
N SER A 328 -15.64 -23.94 13.17
CA SER A 328 -15.75 -25.36 13.54
C SER A 328 -16.01 -26.26 12.34
N VAL A 329 -16.86 -25.84 11.40
CA VAL A 329 -17.15 -26.59 10.18
C VAL A 329 -15.95 -26.60 9.24
N LEU A 330 -15.25 -25.47 9.15
CA LEU A 330 -14.04 -25.36 8.33
C LEU A 330 -12.94 -26.27 8.86
N MET A 331 -12.73 -26.32 10.16
CA MET A 331 -11.77 -27.23 10.80
C MET A 331 -12.13 -28.71 10.58
N GLU A 332 -13.39 -29.06 10.65
CA GLU A 332 -13.84 -30.43 10.37
C GLU A 332 -13.58 -30.82 8.91
N ARG A 333 -13.82 -29.90 7.97
CA ARG A 333 -13.49 -30.14 6.54
C ARG A 333 -12.00 -30.30 6.32
N MET A 334 -11.16 -29.44 6.93
CA MET A 334 -9.71 -29.60 6.86
C MET A 334 -9.26 -30.97 7.38
N LYS A 335 -9.80 -31.41 8.53
CA LYS A 335 -9.47 -32.72 9.11
C LYS A 335 -9.87 -33.87 8.17
N ARG A 336 -11.07 -33.86 7.61
CA ARG A 336 -11.54 -34.88 6.66
C ARG A 336 -10.65 -34.95 5.42
N LEU A 337 -10.24 -33.81 4.89
CA LEU A 337 -9.34 -33.76 3.71
C LEU A 337 -7.94 -34.30 4.02
N THR A 338 -7.45 -34.12 5.24
CA THR A 338 -6.17 -34.67 5.68
C THR A 338 -6.27 -36.22 5.84
N GLU A 339 -7.43 -36.74 6.23
CA GLU A 339 -7.68 -38.17 6.41
C GLU A 339 -7.99 -38.89 5.08
N THR A 340 -8.35 -38.13 4.03
CA THR A 340 -8.60 -38.69 2.71
C THR A 340 -7.28 -38.75 1.97
N ASP A 341 -6.72 -39.95 1.82
CA ASP A 341 -5.53 -40.16 0.99
C ASP A 341 -5.75 -39.52 -0.39
N SER A 342 -4.81 -38.67 -0.79
CA SER A 342 -4.76 -38.17 -2.16
C SER A 342 -4.49 -39.36 -3.07
N SER A 343 -5.55 -40.02 -3.57
CA SER A 343 -5.41 -40.99 -4.65
C SER A 343 -4.60 -40.34 -5.76
N ASP A 344 -3.71 -41.11 -6.38
CA ASP A 344 -2.90 -40.69 -7.54
C ASP A 344 -3.83 -40.21 -8.66
N MET A 345 -4.15 -38.92 -8.65
CA MET A 345 -4.95 -38.29 -9.70
C MET A 345 -4.12 -38.11 -10.95
N THR A 346 -4.70 -38.39 -12.09
CA THR A 346 -4.03 -38.17 -13.38
C THR A 346 -3.96 -36.67 -13.68
N SER A 347 -2.97 -36.27 -14.49
CA SER A 347 -2.83 -34.88 -14.94
C SER A 347 -4.07 -34.35 -15.67
N GLU A 348 -4.82 -35.24 -16.34
CA GLU A 348 -6.07 -34.90 -17.03
C GLU A 348 -7.21 -34.62 -16.04
N GLU A 349 -7.32 -35.39 -14.98
CA GLU A 349 -8.29 -35.14 -13.91
C GLU A 349 -8.01 -33.83 -13.17
N LEU A 350 -6.74 -33.52 -12.87
CA LEU A 350 -6.35 -32.24 -12.27
C LEU A 350 -6.67 -31.06 -13.18
N LEU A 351 -6.42 -31.19 -14.51
CA LEU A 351 -6.79 -30.18 -15.48
C LEU A 351 -8.30 -29.96 -15.52
N GLN A 352 -9.09 -31.03 -15.56
CA GLN A 352 -10.53 -30.93 -15.57
C GLN A 352 -11.09 -30.26 -14.28
N GLN A 353 -10.49 -30.55 -13.12
CA GLN A 353 -10.84 -29.88 -11.87
C GLN A 353 -10.50 -28.38 -11.91
N PHE A 354 -9.32 -28.01 -12.43
CA PHE A 354 -8.93 -26.62 -12.61
C PHE A 354 -9.93 -25.87 -13.48
N GLU A 355 -10.28 -26.42 -14.66
CA GLU A 355 -11.23 -25.81 -15.59
C GLU A 355 -12.64 -25.68 -14.97
N ASN A 356 -13.06 -26.65 -14.17
CA ASN A 356 -14.33 -26.58 -13.47
C ASN A 356 -14.37 -25.42 -12.45
N VAL A 357 -13.30 -25.25 -11.65
CA VAL A 357 -13.24 -24.16 -10.65
C VAL A 357 -13.06 -22.81 -11.36
N GLU A 358 -12.30 -22.76 -12.46
CA GLU A 358 -12.13 -21.58 -13.31
C GLU A 358 -13.48 -21.10 -13.86
N ASN A 359 -14.27 -21.99 -14.45
CA ASN A 359 -15.59 -21.69 -15.00
C ASN A 359 -16.57 -21.23 -13.90
N GLN A 360 -16.58 -21.92 -12.75
CA GLN A 360 -17.38 -21.51 -11.59
C GLN A 360 -16.97 -20.13 -11.06
N SER A 361 -15.68 -19.83 -11.07
CA SER A 361 -15.17 -18.50 -10.68
C SER A 361 -15.68 -17.40 -11.62
N ALA A 362 -15.80 -17.68 -12.92
CA ALA A 362 -16.31 -16.72 -13.90
C ALA A 362 -17.82 -16.40 -13.71
N GLU A 363 -18.58 -17.30 -13.09
CA GLU A 363 -19.99 -17.07 -12.73
C GLU A 363 -20.16 -16.26 -11.43
N ILE A 364 -19.09 -16.13 -10.64
CA ILE A 364 -19.13 -15.37 -9.39
C ILE A 364 -18.95 -13.89 -9.72
N ALA A 365 -19.97 -13.09 -9.43
CA ALA A 365 -19.88 -11.64 -9.58
C ALA A 365 -18.96 -11.05 -8.49
N ALA A 366 -18.08 -10.16 -8.87
CA ALA A 366 -17.41 -9.26 -7.94
C ALA A 366 -18.39 -8.24 -7.36
N SER A 367 -17.93 -7.40 -6.41
CA SER A 367 -18.77 -6.33 -5.85
C SER A 367 -19.46 -5.50 -6.94
N ALA A 368 -20.75 -5.26 -6.74
CA ALA A 368 -21.54 -4.41 -7.61
C ALA A 368 -21.25 -2.89 -7.40
N HIS A 369 -20.52 -2.55 -6.34
CA HIS A 369 -20.15 -1.17 -6.06
C HIS A 369 -19.12 -0.68 -7.08
N ILE A 370 -19.47 0.31 -7.87
CA ILE A 370 -18.56 0.97 -8.80
C ILE A 370 -18.36 2.39 -8.28
N PRO A 371 -17.19 2.71 -7.71
CA PRO A 371 -16.93 4.05 -7.22
C PRO A 371 -16.87 5.04 -8.40
N ALA A 372 -17.36 6.25 -8.17
CA ALA A 372 -17.21 7.32 -9.17
C ALA A 372 -15.71 7.62 -9.37
N PRO A 373 -15.22 7.64 -10.61
CA PRO A 373 -13.82 7.90 -10.90
C PRO A 373 -13.44 9.32 -10.46
N LYS A 374 -12.36 9.44 -9.70
CA LYS A 374 -11.86 10.74 -9.23
C LYS A 374 -11.11 11.44 -10.35
N LYS A 375 -11.51 12.66 -10.71
CA LYS A 375 -10.90 13.44 -11.81
C LYS A 375 -9.38 13.60 -11.65
N ASP A 376 -8.90 13.77 -10.41
CA ASP A 376 -7.47 13.94 -10.12
C ASP A 376 -6.65 12.68 -10.39
N VAL A 377 -7.27 11.52 -10.41
CA VAL A 377 -6.64 10.23 -10.69
C VAL A 377 -6.68 9.92 -12.18
N LEU A 378 -7.78 10.28 -12.86
CA LEU A 378 -7.96 9.97 -14.28
C LEU A 378 -6.87 10.54 -15.20
N LYS A 379 -6.19 11.62 -14.80
CA LYS A 379 -5.06 12.18 -15.55
C LYS A 379 -3.86 11.23 -15.67
N PHE A 380 -3.75 10.24 -14.79
CA PHE A 380 -2.71 9.20 -14.80
C PHE A 380 -3.17 7.90 -15.45
N ILE A 381 -4.38 7.86 -16.01
CA ILE A 381 -4.97 6.67 -16.60
C ILE A 381 -5.32 6.97 -18.06
N LYS A 382 -4.92 6.07 -18.95
CA LYS A 382 -5.41 6.00 -20.32
C LYS A 382 -6.26 4.74 -20.42
N GLU A 383 -7.36 4.78 -21.19
CA GLU A 383 -8.27 3.63 -21.32
C GLU A 383 -8.79 3.10 -19.97
N PRO A 384 -9.57 3.89 -19.21
CA PRO A 384 -10.08 3.49 -17.90
C PRO A 384 -11.02 2.29 -17.95
N ASP A 385 -11.61 2.01 -19.13
CA ASP A 385 -12.53 0.89 -19.35
C ASP A 385 -11.82 -0.45 -19.52
N PHE A 386 -10.49 -0.45 -19.69
CA PHE A 386 -9.71 -1.68 -19.70
C PHE A 386 -9.55 -2.18 -18.25
N VAL A 387 -10.39 -3.12 -17.87
CA VAL A 387 -10.44 -3.73 -16.54
C VAL A 387 -10.22 -5.24 -16.61
N TYR A 388 -10.14 -5.90 -15.45
CA TYR A 388 -10.05 -7.35 -15.38
C TYR A 388 -11.21 -8.01 -16.14
N GLN A 389 -10.91 -9.10 -16.80
CA GLN A 389 -11.84 -10.03 -17.41
C GLN A 389 -11.50 -11.44 -16.94
N ASP A 390 -12.50 -12.24 -16.63
CA ASP A 390 -12.27 -13.61 -16.21
C ASP A 390 -11.46 -14.38 -17.26
N PHE A 391 -10.42 -15.09 -16.81
CA PHE A 391 -9.57 -15.87 -17.71
C PHE A 391 -10.37 -16.95 -18.44
N ALA A 392 -11.38 -17.54 -17.81
CA ALA A 392 -12.29 -18.48 -18.45
C ALA A 392 -13.05 -17.90 -19.67
N LYS A 393 -13.21 -16.56 -19.71
CA LYS A 393 -13.90 -15.85 -20.81
C LYS A 393 -12.92 -15.32 -21.88
N ARG A 394 -11.67 -15.76 -21.86
CA ARG A 394 -10.72 -15.44 -22.92
C ARG A 394 -11.28 -15.86 -24.28
N SER A 395 -11.19 -14.99 -25.28
CA SER A 395 -11.84 -15.23 -26.55
C SER A 395 -11.26 -16.47 -27.24
N ASN A 396 -12.13 -17.31 -27.81
CA ASN A 396 -11.77 -18.55 -28.51
C ASN A 396 -10.87 -18.33 -29.76
N ALA A 397 -10.68 -17.09 -30.20
CA ALA A 397 -9.85 -16.75 -31.37
C ALA A 397 -8.33 -16.81 -31.08
N SER A 398 -7.93 -16.69 -29.83
CA SER A 398 -6.57 -16.96 -29.38
C SER A 398 -6.67 -17.91 -28.19
N SER A 399 -6.46 -19.19 -28.43
CA SER A 399 -6.37 -20.22 -27.36
C SER A 399 -5.15 -19.93 -26.50
N ILE A 400 -5.27 -18.99 -25.57
CA ILE A 400 -4.23 -18.74 -24.57
C ILE A 400 -4.30 -19.89 -23.57
N PRO A 401 -3.29 -20.75 -23.49
CA PRO A 401 -3.27 -21.87 -22.55
C PRO A 401 -3.15 -21.33 -21.11
N SER A 402 -3.58 -22.15 -20.15
CA SER A 402 -3.25 -21.89 -18.75
C SER A 402 -1.74 -21.97 -18.54
N PHE A 403 -1.22 -21.08 -17.72
CA PHE A 403 0.20 -21.08 -17.37
C PHE A 403 0.47 -22.17 -16.32
N ARG A 404 1.40 -23.09 -16.60
CA ARG A 404 1.79 -24.13 -15.65
C ARG A 404 2.90 -23.61 -14.75
N ALA A 405 2.62 -23.49 -13.46
CA ALA A 405 3.56 -22.95 -12.49
C ALA A 405 4.86 -23.75 -12.42
N GLN A 406 4.79 -25.09 -12.62
CA GLN A 406 5.97 -25.97 -12.62
C GLN A 406 6.88 -25.81 -13.83
N GLU A 407 6.40 -25.24 -14.94
CA GLU A 407 7.23 -25.00 -16.12
C GLU A 407 8.09 -23.75 -16.00
N TYR A 408 7.61 -22.77 -15.24
CA TYR A 408 8.30 -21.49 -15.04
C TYR A 408 8.20 -21.07 -13.57
N THR A 409 8.92 -21.81 -12.70
CA THR A 409 8.93 -21.49 -11.27
C THR A 409 9.72 -20.21 -10.98
N TRP A 410 9.41 -19.57 -9.88
CA TRP A 410 10.19 -18.46 -9.39
C TRP A 410 11.63 -18.90 -9.09
N GLU A 411 11.80 -20.04 -8.43
CA GLU A 411 13.07 -20.59 -7.99
C GLU A 411 14.01 -20.88 -9.17
N ASP A 412 13.51 -21.51 -10.22
CA ASP A 412 14.34 -21.95 -11.35
C ASP A 412 14.57 -20.84 -12.38
N HIS A 413 13.62 -19.93 -12.55
CA HIS A 413 13.64 -18.96 -13.66
C HIS A 413 13.60 -17.51 -13.20
N GLY A 414 12.61 -17.15 -12.38
CA GLY A 414 12.35 -15.77 -12.01
C GLY A 414 13.46 -15.17 -11.15
N PHE A 415 13.91 -15.91 -10.14
CA PHE A 415 14.94 -15.49 -9.19
C PHE A 415 16.27 -15.15 -9.88
N SER A 416 16.78 -16.09 -10.69
CA SER A 416 18.05 -15.91 -11.38
C SER A 416 17.99 -14.78 -12.41
N MET A 417 16.88 -14.64 -13.13
CA MET A 417 16.67 -13.56 -14.09
C MET A 417 16.60 -12.20 -13.38
N ALA A 418 15.86 -12.08 -12.30
CA ALA A 418 15.75 -10.84 -11.54
C ALA A 418 17.13 -10.40 -11.02
N ASN A 419 17.88 -11.28 -10.38
CA ASN A 419 19.22 -10.98 -9.86
C ASN A 419 20.25 -10.68 -10.95
N ARG A 420 20.11 -11.26 -12.13
CA ARG A 420 21.02 -10.99 -13.26
C ARG A 420 20.92 -9.55 -13.75
N TYR A 421 19.71 -9.01 -13.79
CA TYR A 421 19.47 -7.68 -14.36
C TYR A 421 19.31 -6.58 -13.31
N TYR A 422 19.00 -6.96 -12.07
CA TYR A 422 18.92 -6.05 -10.92
C TYR A 422 19.40 -6.80 -9.67
N SER A 423 20.69 -6.67 -9.40
CA SER A 423 21.37 -7.41 -8.33
C SER A 423 20.65 -7.31 -6.98
N GLU A 424 20.64 -8.38 -6.19
CA GLU A 424 20.03 -8.52 -4.86
C GLU A 424 18.49 -8.55 -4.82
N ILE A 425 17.82 -8.07 -5.86
CA ILE A 425 16.34 -7.96 -5.83
C ILE A 425 15.68 -9.35 -5.75
N GLY A 426 16.23 -10.37 -6.40
CA GLY A 426 15.72 -11.72 -6.33
C GLY A 426 15.65 -12.24 -4.90
N THR A 427 16.71 -12.06 -4.11
CA THR A 427 16.75 -12.46 -2.70
C THR A 427 15.70 -11.72 -1.86
N LEU A 428 15.55 -10.41 -2.06
CA LEU A 428 14.56 -9.61 -1.33
C LEU A 428 13.13 -10.02 -1.68
N LEU A 429 12.86 -10.35 -2.95
CA LEU A 429 11.56 -10.82 -3.38
C LEU A 429 11.28 -12.24 -2.87
N ASP A 430 12.28 -13.11 -2.88
CA ASP A 430 12.18 -14.47 -2.38
C ASP A 430 11.84 -14.50 -0.88
N ASP A 431 12.59 -13.76 -0.06
CA ASP A 431 12.30 -13.56 1.36
C ASP A 431 10.85 -13.09 1.58
N LYS A 432 10.39 -12.12 0.77
CA LYS A 432 9.05 -11.56 0.86
C LYS A 432 7.97 -12.58 0.45
N PHE A 433 8.18 -13.34 -0.62
CA PHE A 433 7.25 -14.36 -1.11
C PHE A 433 7.15 -15.52 -0.14
N THR A 434 8.27 -16.05 0.31
CA THR A 434 8.33 -17.12 1.31
C THR A 434 7.66 -16.70 2.62
N CYS A 435 7.95 -15.49 3.10
CA CYS A 435 7.32 -14.97 4.31
C CYS A 435 5.80 -14.82 4.14
N ALA A 436 5.33 -14.35 3.00
CA ALA A 436 3.90 -14.18 2.77
C ALA A 436 3.16 -15.52 2.60
N TYR A 437 3.76 -16.48 1.91
CA TYR A 437 3.20 -17.83 1.74
C TYR A 437 3.07 -18.56 3.08
N ASN A 438 4.08 -18.45 3.95
CA ASN A 438 4.12 -19.09 5.25
C ASN A 438 3.45 -18.29 6.38
N LEU A 439 2.80 -17.19 6.06
CA LEU A 439 2.24 -16.29 7.05
C LEU A 439 1.06 -16.92 7.81
N THR A 440 1.30 -17.30 9.05
CA THR A 440 0.29 -17.89 9.95
C THR A 440 0.55 -17.53 11.40
N TYR A 441 -0.50 -17.56 12.22
CA TYR A 441 -0.39 -17.49 13.68
C TYR A 441 -0.71 -18.81 14.36
N TYR A 442 -0.93 -19.87 13.60
CA TYR A 442 -1.46 -21.16 14.10
C TYR A 442 -2.74 -20.99 14.92
N THR A 443 -3.55 -19.98 14.57
CA THR A 443 -4.86 -19.71 15.17
C THR A 443 -5.92 -19.58 14.09
N MET A 444 -7.16 -19.87 14.47
CA MET A 444 -8.34 -19.68 13.64
C MET A 444 -9.47 -19.16 14.55
N GLY A 445 -9.66 -17.86 14.62
CA GLY A 445 -10.51 -17.18 15.58
C GLY A 445 -10.06 -17.44 17.01
N ASP A 446 -10.94 -18.08 17.81
CA ASP A 446 -10.61 -18.43 19.21
C ASP A 446 -9.87 -19.76 19.36
N LYS A 447 -9.69 -20.52 18.28
CA LYS A 447 -8.98 -21.80 18.31
C LYS A 447 -7.47 -21.56 18.18
N MET A 448 -6.71 -22.25 19.05
CA MET A 448 -5.24 -22.22 19.08
C MET A 448 -4.67 -23.51 18.50
N ASN A 449 -3.42 -23.46 18.06
CA ASN A 449 -2.66 -24.59 17.50
C ASN A 449 -3.34 -25.24 16.29
N VAL A 450 -3.92 -24.41 15.41
CA VAL A 450 -4.57 -24.86 14.17
C VAL A 450 -3.58 -24.76 13.03
N ASP A 451 -3.38 -25.86 12.30
CA ASP A 451 -2.70 -25.81 11.01
C ASP A 451 -3.63 -25.22 9.95
N THR A 452 -3.32 -24.02 9.49
CA THR A 452 -4.11 -23.28 8.50
C THR A 452 -3.58 -23.47 7.07
N THR A 453 -2.62 -24.36 6.85
CA THR A 453 -1.91 -24.51 5.57
C THR A 453 -2.88 -24.84 4.43
N MET A 454 -3.77 -25.78 4.62
CA MET A 454 -4.76 -26.19 3.61
C MET A 454 -5.69 -25.03 3.21
N TYR A 455 -6.18 -24.27 4.19
CA TYR A 455 -7.02 -23.10 3.94
C TYR A 455 -6.25 -21.99 3.19
N ARG A 456 -5.01 -21.72 3.58
CA ARG A 456 -4.16 -20.73 2.90
C ARG A 456 -3.82 -21.15 1.47
N ARG A 457 -3.51 -22.44 1.25
CA ARG A 457 -3.30 -23.00 -0.09
C ARG A 457 -4.55 -22.87 -0.97
N ALA A 458 -5.73 -23.11 -0.42
CA ALA A 458 -6.98 -22.95 -1.15
C ALA A 458 -7.19 -21.48 -1.61
N VAL A 459 -6.92 -20.50 -0.73
CA VAL A 459 -6.97 -19.08 -1.09
C VAL A 459 -5.94 -18.75 -2.18
N TRP A 460 -4.70 -19.18 -2.00
CA TRP A 460 -3.60 -18.96 -2.94
C TRP A 460 -3.92 -19.49 -4.34
N ASN A 461 -4.28 -20.77 -4.41
CA ASN A 461 -4.59 -21.39 -5.70
C ASN A 461 -5.86 -20.83 -6.34
N TYR A 462 -6.85 -20.39 -5.54
CA TYR A 462 -8.01 -19.71 -6.09
C TYR A 462 -7.66 -18.37 -6.76
N ILE A 463 -6.72 -17.62 -6.18
CA ILE A 463 -6.24 -16.38 -6.80
C ILE A 463 -5.49 -16.72 -8.11
N HIS A 464 -4.66 -17.75 -8.13
CA HIS A 464 -3.97 -18.20 -9.33
C HIS A 464 -4.92 -18.61 -10.44
N ILE A 465 -6.01 -19.33 -10.12
CA ILE A 465 -7.04 -19.71 -11.09
C ILE A 465 -7.61 -18.49 -11.82
N MET A 466 -7.87 -17.39 -11.12
CA MET A 466 -8.42 -16.18 -11.74
C MET A 466 -7.48 -15.56 -12.78
N TYR A 467 -6.18 -15.83 -12.68
CA TYR A 467 -5.16 -15.39 -13.63
C TYR A 467 -4.70 -16.48 -14.61
N GLY A 468 -5.35 -17.65 -14.59
CA GLY A 468 -5.03 -18.76 -15.48
C GLY A 468 -3.73 -19.48 -15.13
N ILE A 469 -3.27 -19.39 -13.89
CA ILE A 469 -2.08 -20.09 -13.38
C ILE A 469 -2.51 -21.40 -12.73
N ARG A 470 -1.97 -22.51 -13.24
CA ARG A 470 -2.27 -23.86 -12.79
C ARG A 470 -1.07 -24.49 -12.08
N HIS A 471 -1.35 -25.19 -10.99
CA HIS A 471 -0.42 -26.04 -10.26
C HIS A 471 -0.77 -27.52 -10.50
N ASP A 472 0.20 -28.31 -10.96
CA ASP A 472 -0.02 -29.72 -11.29
C ASP A 472 -0.02 -30.64 -10.05
N ASP A 473 0.38 -30.13 -8.90
CA ASP A 473 0.46 -30.80 -7.60
C ASP A 473 -0.65 -30.39 -6.62
N TYR A 474 -1.73 -29.75 -7.12
CA TYR A 474 -2.80 -29.25 -6.28
C TYR A 474 -4.16 -29.85 -6.66
N ASN A 475 -4.84 -30.39 -5.66
CA ASN A 475 -6.23 -30.86 -5.81
C ASN A 475 -7.21 -29.69 -5.75
N TYR A 476 -7.69 -29.24 -6.91
CA TYR A 476 -8.58 -28.09 -7.03
C TYR A 476 -9.98 -28.32 -6.41
N ALA A 477 -10.37 -29.59 -6.13
CA ALA A 477 -11.59 -29.87 -5.40
C ALA A 477 -11.57 -29.28 -3.98
N GLU A 478 -10.38 -29.15 -3.35
CA GLU A 478 -10.21 -28.53 -2.05
C GLU A 478 -10.69 -27.07 -2.04
N THR A 479 -10.49 -26.33 -3.13
CA THR A 479 -10.90 -24.93 -3.25
C THR A 479 -12.40 -24.77 -3.00
N ASN A 480 -13.23 -25.68 -3.53
CA ASN A 480 -14.68 -25.62 -3.35
C ASN A 480 -15.13 -26.04 -1.95
N GLN A 481 -14.32 -26.87 -1.28
CA GLN A 481 -14.60 -27.32 0.09
C GLN A 481 -14.18 -26.28 1.14
N MET A 482 -13.10 -25.55 0.87
CA MET A 482 -12.56 -24.54 1.81
C MET A 482 -13.16 -23.16 1.62
N LEU A 483 -13.51 -22.77 0.39
CA LEU A 483 -13.94 -21.43 0.05
C LEU A 483 -15.40 -21.40 -0.41
N GLU A 484 -16.24 -20.78 0.40
CA GLU A 484 -17.65 -20.54 0.02
C GLU A 484 -17.79 -19.44 -1.03
N ARG A 485 -18.96 -19.37 -1.66
CA ARG A 485 -19.28 -18.39 -2.70
C ARG A 485 -19.00 -16.95 -2.26
N ASN A 486 -19.38 -16.57 -1.04
CA ASN A 486 -19.17 -15.23 -0.51
C ASN A 486 -17.68 -14.92 -0.34
N MET A 487 -16.90 -15.90 0.15
CA MET A 487 -15.46 -15.78 0.29
C MET A 487 -14.77 -15.66 -1.07
N LYS A 488 -15.19 -16.46 -2.05
CA LYS A 488 -14.68 -16.38 -3.43
C LYS A 488 -15.00 -15.03 -4.08
N ALA A 489 -16.22 -14.51 -3.90
CA ALA A 489 -16.61 -13.18 -4.38
C ALA A 489 -15.76 -12.08 -3.74
N TYR A 490 -15.50 -12.19 -2.44
CA TYR A 490 -14.63 -11.25 -1.72
C TYR A 490 -13.19 -11.30 -2.24
N ILE A 491 -12.59 -12.49 -2.36
CA ILE A 491 -11.23 -12.66 -2.90
C ILE A 491 -11.16 -12.06 -4.32
N LYS A 492 -12.13 -12.38 -5.18
CA LYS A 492 -12.20 -11.84 -6.54
C LYS A 492 -12.29 -10.31 -6.55
N THR A 493 -13.05 -9.71 -5.64
CA THR A 493 -13.15 -8.26 -5.53
C THR A 493 -11.82 -7.66 -5.11
N VAL A 494 -11.20 -8.17 -4.03
CA VAL A 494 -9.92 -7.64 -3.51
C VAL A 494 -8.79 -7.74 -4.54
N THR A 495 -8.77 -8.82 -5.31
CA THR A 495 -7.68 -9.13 -6.23
C THR A 495 -7.86 -8.46 -7.59
N CYS A 496 -9.06 -8.50 -8.15
CA CYS A 496 -9.31 -8.09 -9.54
C CYS A 496 -9.96 -6.69 -9.67
N TYR A 497 -10.67 -6.24 -8.65
CA TYR A 497 -11.42 -4.97 -8.62
C TYR A 497 -11.31 -4.30 -7.24
N PRO A 498 -10.10 -4.07 -6.73
CA PRO A 498 -9.89 -3.64 -5.34
C PRO A 498 -10.64 -2.34 -5.01
N GLU A 499 -10.79 -1.43 -5.98
CA GLU A 499 -11.50 -0.15 -5.85
C GLU A 499 -13.01 -0.32 -5.55
N ARG A 500 -13.58 -1.50 -5.82
CA ARG A 500 -15.00 -1.79 -5.59
C ARG A 500 -15.29 -2.32 -4.19
N LEU A 501 -14.26 -2.64 -3.41
CA LEU A 501 -14.43 -3.23 -2.09
C LEU A 501 -15.12 -2.26 -1.13
N THR A 502 -16.17 -2.75 -0.48
CA THR A 502 -16.91 -2.01 0.55
C THR A 502 -16.65 -2.55 1.95
N LYS A 503 -16.82 -1.68 2.96
CA LYS A 503 -16.74 -2.12 4.36
C LYS A 503 -17.74 -3.23 4.68
N LYS A 504 -18.95 -3.16 4.12
CA LYS A 504 -20.00 -4.18 4.33
C LYS A 504 -19.51 -5.57 3.87
N GLU A 505 -18.85 -5.65 2.72
CA GLU A 505 -18.32 -6.92 2.22
C GLU A 505 -17.20 -7.45 3.12
N TYR A 506 -16.31 -6.56 3.57
CA TYR A 506 -15.28 -6.91 4.53
C TYR A 506 -15.83 -7.43 5.86
N ASP A 507 -16.84 -6.76 6.41
CA ASP A 507 -17.46 -7.14 7.70
C ASP A 507 -18.27 -8.44 7.58
N ASN A 508 -18.77 -8.75 6.40
CA ASN A 508 -19.60 -9.94 6.14
C ASN A 508 -18.79 -11.22 5.91
N VAL A 509 -17.49 -11.11 5.66
CA VAL A 509 -16.63 -12.27 5.38
C VAL A 509 -15.74 -12.57 6.58
N MET A 510 -15.55 -13.86 6.89
CA MET A 510 -14.68 -14.32 7.98
C MET A 510 -15.05 -13.68 9.35
N LYS A 511 -16.33 -13.65 9.71
CA LYS A 511 -16.84 -12.96 10.90
C LYS A 511 -16.20 -13.43 12.20
N GLU A 512 -15.97 -14.74 12.31
CA GLU A 512 -15.39 -15.36 13.50
C GLU A 512 -13.85 -15.20 13.57
N PHE A 513 -13.22 -14.72 12.50
CA PHE A 513 -11.76 -14.58 12.43
C PHE A 513 -11.30 -13.24 13.03
N LYS A 514 -10.13 -13.25 13.67
CA LYS A 514 -9.49 -12.03 14.14
C LYS A 514 -9.10 -11.14 12.96
N HIS A 515 -9.02 -9.84 13.21
CA HIS A 515 -8.61 -8.90 12.18
C HIS A 515 -7.23 -9.25 11.58
N SER A 516 -6.27 -9.65 12.42
CA SER A 516 -4.95 -10.13 11.99
C SER A 516 -5.01 -11.37 11.10
N GLU A 517 -5.98 -12.27 11.30
CA GLU A 517 -6.15 -13.50 10.50
C GLU A 517 -6.84 -13.24 9.15
N LYS A 518 -7.68 -12.22 9.07
CA LYS A 518 -8.23 -11.75 7.78
C LYS A 518 -7.17 -11.14 6.87
N TYR A 519 -6.07 -10.73 7.44
CA TYR A 519 -4.97 -10.06 6.79
C TYR A 519 -4.17 -10.93 5.80
N PRO A 520 -3.83 -12.21 6.10
CA PRO A 520 -3.14 -13.09 5.14
C PRO A 520 -3.90 -13.25 3.82
N VAL A 521 -5.22 -13.38 3.85
CA VAL A 521 -6.06 -13.48 2.65
C VAL A 521 -5.88 -12.27 1.74
N LYS A 522 -5.75 -11.08 2.32
CA LYS A 522 -5.52 -9.83 1.59
C LYS A 522 -4.10 -9.73 1.03
N LYS A 523 -3.12 -10.29 1.74
CA LYS A 523 -1.72 -10.31 1.31
C LYS A 523 -1.43 -11.31 0.20
N LEU A 524 -2.09 -12.45 0.20
CA LEU A 524 -1.93 -13.44 -0.86
C LEU A 524 -2.26 -12.83 -2.24
N GLY A 525 -3.25 -11.92 -2.30
CA GLY A 525 -3.50 -11.11 -3.51
C GLY A 525 -2.40 -10.10 -3.87
N ILE A 526 -1.39 -9.89 -2.99
CA ILE A 526 -0.29 -8.94 -3.20
C ILE A 526 0.92 -9.60 -3.89
N ILE A 527 1.02 -10.91 -3.89
CA ILE A 527 2.22 -11.62 -4.30
C ILE A 527 2.14 -12.06 -5.75
N ILE A 528 0.94 -12.14 -6.29
CA ILE A 528 0.67 -12.45 -7.69
C ILE A 528 0.66 -11.20 -8.53
#